data_679236d1863fa021e2d1223af667d065
#
_entry.id   679236d1863fa021e2d1223af667d065
#
_cell.length_a   1.000
_cell.length_b   1.000
_cell.length_c   1.000
_cell.angle_alpha   90.00
_cell.angle_beta   90.00
_cell.angle_gamma   90.00
#
_symmetry.space_group_name_H-M   'P 1'
#
loop_
_entity.id
_entity.type
_entity.pdbx_description
1 polymer ?
#
loop_
_entity_poly.entity_id
_entity_poly.type
_entity_poly.pdbx_seq_one_letter_code
_entity_poly.pdbx_strand_id
1 'polypeptide(L)'
;MAQSTTTTWSKTSPHINVTPLIDVLLVLLIIFMVLTPLKPTRFKALVPERPQADQQIVPNPWTLVVTVDSQHQLRLNKSAVLGTPDDMGKLSALLVDTFQRRVEELHGAPLPVGITSAHTVFVKAPRSLTFGEIARVIDGLKGAGADPLGLQIDDLEQ
;
A
#
# COMPACT_ATOMS: atom_id res chain seq x y z
N MET A 1 0.74 79.41 -48.84
CA MET A 1 1.33 78.90 -47.56
C MET A 1 0.35 77.87 -47.01
N ALA A 2 0.64 76.60 -47.13
CA ALA A 2 -0.19 75.51 -46.63
C ALA A 2 0.43 74.98 -45.33
N GLN A 3 -0.30 75.08 -44.21
CA GLN A 3 0.13 74.51 -42.94
C GLN A 3 -0.35 73.07 -42.85
N SER A 4 0.61 72.15 -42.77
CA SER A 4 0.35 70.75 -42.52
C SER A 4 0.22 70.49 -41.00
N THR A 5 -0.99 70.19 -40.55
CA THR A 5 -1.26 69.76 -39.19
C THR A 5 -1.02 68.26 -39.11
N THR A 6 0.10 67.87 -38.48
CA THR A 6 0.39 66.45 -38.13
C THR A 6 -0.39 66.05 -36.88
N THR A 7 -1.41 65.24 -37.02
CA THR A 7 -2.17 64.64 -35.92
C THR A 7 -1.37 63.47 -35.37
N THR A 8 -0.73 63.61 -34.21
CA THR A 8 -0.07 62.53 -33.48
C THR A 8 -1.13 61.74 -32.71
N TRP A 9 -1.40 60.51 -33.19
CA TRP A 9 -2.21 59.54 -32.44
C TRP A 9 -1.39 58.97 -31.29
N SER A 10 -1.70 59.36 -30.04
CA SER A 10 -1.13 58.72 -28.88
C SER A 10 -1.78 57.37 -28.68
N LYS A 11 -0.98 56.30 -28.86
CA LYS A 11 -1.39 54.92 -28.67
C LYS A 11 -1.50 54.66 -27.17
N THR A 12 -2.67 54.83 -26.58
CA THR A 12 -2.97 54.43 -25.18
C THR A 12 -3.02 52.91 -25.14
N SER A 13 -2.01 52.29 -24.55
CA SER A 13 -2.02 50.85 -24.25
C SER A 13 -2.90 50.66 -23.00
N PRO A 14 -3.97 49.90 -23.08
CA PRO A 14 -4.76 49.58 -21.89
C PRO A 14 -3.93 48.71 -20.96
N HIS A 15 -3.54 49.22 -19.80
CA HIS A 15 -2.91 48.46 -18.74
C HIS A 15 -4.00 47.72 -17.97
N ILE A 16 -4.14 46.44 -18.21
CA ILE A 16 -5.03 45.57 -17.44
C ILE A 16 -4.34 45.28 -16.11
N ASN A 17 -4.94 45.72 -15.00
CA ASN A 17 -4.44 45.40 -13.66
C ASN A 17 -4.77 43.94 -13.36
N VAL A 18 -3.77 43.05 -13.43
CA VAL A 18 -3.91 41.63 -13.20
C VAL A 18 -3.87 41.22 -11.74
N THR A 19 -3.58 42.17 -10.83
CA THR A 19 -3.46 41.93 -9.39
C THR A 19 -4.68 41.25 -8.77
N PRO A 20 -5.94 41.69 -9.07
CA PRO A 20 -7.12 40.99 -8.54
C PRO A 20 -7.27 39.56 -9.07
N LEU A 21 -6.83 39.30 -10.29
CA LEU A 21 -6.88 37.97 -10.88
C LEU A 21 -5.87 37.01 -10.24
N ILE A 22 -4.65 37.50 -9.98
CA ILE A 22 -3.59 36.72 -9.33
C ILE A 22 -3.99 36.35 -7.90
N ASP A 23 -4.60 37.26 -7.17
CA ASP A 23 -5.05 37.04 -5.79
C ASP A 23 -6.09 35.87 -5.74
N VAL A 24 -7.11 35.93 -6.61
CA VAL A 24 -8.11 34.83 -6.69
C VAL A 24 -7.46 33.50 -7.04
N LEU A 25 -6.53 33.46 -7.99
CA LEU A 25 -5.83 32.24 -8.38
C LEU A 25 -4.97 31.70 -7.24
N LEU A 26 -4.32 32.57 -6.47
CA LEU A 26 -3.48 32.19 -5.33
C LEU A 26 -4.34 31.62 -4.20
N VAL A 27 -5.48 32.23 -3.89
CA VAL A 27 -6.45 31.73 -2.89
C VAL A 27 -7.00 30.37 -3.32
N LEU A 28 -7.37 30.19 -4.58
CA LEU A 28 -7.82 28.90 -5.11
C LEU A 28 -6.73 27.83 -5.00
N LEU A 29 -5.47 28.17 -5.29
CA LEU A 29 -4.34 27.26 -5.16
C LEU A 29 -4.17 26.76 -3.72
N ILE A 30 -4.24 27.68 -2.74
CA ILE A 30 -4.13 27.34 -1.32
C ILE A 30 -5.30 26.45 -0.88
N ILE A 31 -6.53 26.78 -1.31
CA ILE A 31 -7.71 25.99 -0.98
C ILE A 31 -7.56 24.56 -1.55
N PHE A 32 -7.15 24.41 -2.80
CA PHE A 32 -6.91 23.09 -3.37
C PHE A 32 -5.79 22.33 -2.66
N MET A 33 -4.73 23.01 -2.22
CA MET A 33 -3.65 22.38 -1.45
C MET A 33 -4.14 21.85 -0.10
N VAL A 34 -5.01 22.60 0.60
CA VAL A 34 -5.58 22.22 1.90
C VAL A 34 -6.66 21.13 1.75
N LEU A 35 -7.44 21.19 0.67
CA LEU A 35 -8.53 20.23 0.41
C LEU A 35 -8.07 18.95 -0.28
N THR A 36 -6.80 18.82 -0.68
CA THR A 36 -6.32 17.51 -1.20
C THR A 36 -6.42 16.48 -0.06
N PRO A 37 -7.42 15.58 -0.09
CA PRO A 37 -7.51 14.55 0.94
C PRO A 37 -6.29 13.66 0.79
N LEU A 38 -5.53 13.49 1.87
CA LEU A 38 -4.57 12.40 1.98
C LEU A 38 -5.37 11.13 1.69
N LYS A 39 -5.17 10.55 0.51
CA LYS A 39 -5.81 9.28 0.19
C LYS A 39 -5.40 8.31 1.28
N PRO A 40 -6.32 7.86 2.16
CA PRO A 40 -5.97 6.79 3.08
C PRO A 40 -5.51 5.64 2.19
N THR A 41 -4.30 5.14 2.43
CA THR A 41 -3.84 3.90 1.83
C THR A 41 -4.81 2.82 2.30
N ARG A 42 -5.86 2.58 1.50
CA ARG A 42 -6.79 1.50 1.77
C ARG A 42 -6.01 0.23 1.54
N PHE A 43 -5.72 -0.49 2.61
CA PHE A 43 -5.28 -1.85 2.50
C PHE A 43 -6.40 -2.61 1.77
N LYS A 44 -6.15 -3.07 0.57
CA LYS A 44 -7.01 -4.07 -0.04
C LYS A 44 -6.75 -5.38 0.72
N ALA A 45 -7.43 -5.56 1.85
CA ALA A 45 -7.46 -6.85 2.49
C ALA A 45 -8.23 -7.79 1.56
N LEU A 46 -7.50 -8.67 0.90
CA LEU A 46 -8.11 -9.81 0.23
C LEU A 46 -8.59 -10.73 1.36
N VAL A 47 -9.89 -10.65 1.67
CA VAL A 47 -10.51 -11.61 2.58
C VAL A 47 -10.72 -12.86 1.73
N PRO A 48 -10.06 -13.98 2.03
CA PRO A 48 -10.33 -15.24 1.35
C PRO A 48 -11.81 -15.59 1.57
N GLU A 49 -12.49 -16.00 0.52
CA GLU A 49 -13.82 -16.60 0.67
C GLU A 49 -13.71 -17.76 1.65
N ARG A 50 -14.70 -17.86 2.56
CA ARG A 50 -14.73 -18.98 3.51
C ARG A 50 -14.65 -20.28 2.73
N PRO A 51 -13.69 -21.17 3.03
CA PRO A 51 -13.62 -22.47 2.38
C PRO A 51 -14.97 -23.17 2.59
N GLN A 52 -15.60 -23.59 1.51
CA GLN A 52 -16.73 -24.50 1.63
C GLN A 52 -16.19 -25.81 2.22
N ALA A 53 -16.84 -26.31 3.26
CA ALA A 53 -16.36 -27.41 4.12
C ALA A 53 -16.02 -28.73 3.39
N ASP A 54 -16.31 -28.84 2.11
CA ASP A 54 -16.14 -30.06 1.30
C ASP A 54 -14.98 -29.99 0.28
N GLN A 55 -14.26 -28.89 0.18
CA GLN A 55 -13.09 -28.85 -0.71
C GLN A 55 -11.85 -29.25 0.09
N GLN A 56 -11.25 -30.39 -0.26
CA GLN A 56 -9.87 -30.71 0.13
C GLN A 56 -8.96 -29.61 -0.42
N ILE A 57 -8.70 -28.61 0.42
CA ILE A 57 -7.79 -27.51 0.08
C ILE A 57 -6.39 -28.12 0.07
N VAL A 58 -5.89 -28.44 -1.12
CA VAL A 58 -4.47 -28.74 -1.29
C VAL A 58 -3.74 -27.43 -0.99
N PRO A 59 -2.92 -27.38 0.07
CA PRO A 59 -2.18 -26.15 0.40
C PRO A 59 -1.33 -25.76 -0.80
N ASN A 60 -1.61 -24.60 -1.40
CA ASN A 60 -0.78 -24.11 -2.48
C ASN A 60 0.62 -23.81 -1.92
N PRO A 61 1.69 -24.47 -2.40
CA PRO A 61 3.04 -24.28 -1.89
C PRO A 61 3.54 -22.84 -2.05
N TRP A 62 2.88 -22.05 -2.90
CA TRP A 62 3.16 -20.63 -3.10
C TRP A 62 2.43 -19.72 -2.11
N THR A 63 1.61 -20.26 -1.23
CA THR A 63 0.95 -19.47 -0.20
C THR A 63 1.90 -19.27 0.97
N LEU A 64 2.26 -18.01 1.27
CA LEU A 64 3.00 -17.63 2.47
C LEU A 64 2.01 -17.19 3.54
N VAL A 65 2.02 -17.86 4.67
CA VAL A 65 1.17 -17.54 5.81
C VAL A 65 2.05 -17.18 7.00
N VAL A 66 1.98 -15.95 7.45
CA VAL A 66 2.58 -15.51 8.70
C VAL A 66 1.53 -15.67 9.79
N THR A 67 1.78 -16.55 10.73
CA THR A 67 0.90 -16.76 11.88
C THR A 67 1.47 -16.02 13.08
N VAL A 68 0.62 -15.24 13.74
CA VAL A 68 0.90 -14.65 15.05
C VAL A 68 0.14 -15.48 16.08
N ASP A 69 0.81 -16.01 17.07
CA ASP A 69 0.15 -16.76 18.14
C ASP A 69 -0.25 -15.86 19.33
N SER A 70 -0.96 -16.44 20.29
CA SER A 70 -1.38 -15.74 21.50
C SER A 70 -0.21 -15.30 22.41
N GLN A 71 1.00 -15.82 22.17
CA GLN A 71 2.22 -15.43 22.87
C GLN A 71 3.02 -14.39 22.08
N HIS A 72 2.41 -13.75 21.07
CA HIS A 72 3.02 -12.75 20.19
C HIS A 72 4.22 -13.30 19.39
N GLN A 73 4.27 -14.62 19.14
CA GLN A 73 5.34 -15.22 18.37
C GLN A 73 4.93 -15.26 16.89
N LEU A 74 5.87 -14.89 16.02
CA LEU A 74 5.70 -14.91 14.57
C LEU A 74 6.28 -16.20 13.98
N ARG A 75 5.51 -16.84 13.11
CA ARG A 75 5.89 -18.03 12.37
C ARG A 75 5.53 -17.88 10.90
N LEU A 76 6.41 -18.31 10.01
CA LEU A 76 6.13 -18.39 8.58
C LEU A 76 5.71 -19.82 8.22
N ASN A 77 4.51 -20.00 7.70
CA ASN A 77 3.91 -21.30 7.45
C ASN A 77 3.91 -22.17 8.73
N LYS A 78 4.64 -23.28 8.73
CA LYS A 78 4.81 -24.17 9.88
C LYS A 78 6.24 -24.17 10.42
N SER A 79 7.01 -23.12 10.15
CA SER A 79 8.40 -23.01 10.60
C SER A 79 8.51 -22.74 12.10
N ALA A 80 9.74 -22.77 12.62
CA ALA A 80 10.04 -22.35 13.97
C ALA A 80 9.72 -20.87 14.18
N VAL A 81 9.75 -20.42 15.44
CA VAL A 81 9.53 -19.01 15.79
C VAL A 81 10.60 -18.12 15.15
N LEU A 82 10.16 -17.10 14.42
CA LEU A 82 11.01 -16.19 13.66
C LEU A 82 11.10 -14.79 14.27
N GLY A 83 10.42 -14.56 15.39
CA GLY A 83 10.45 -13.28 16.10
C GLY A 83 9.14 -12.91 16.75
N THR A 84 8.99 -11.64 17.04
CA THR A 84 7.79 -11.01 17.62
C THR A 84 7.38 -9.80 16.79
N PRO A 85 6.19 -9.21 17.02
CA PRO A 85 5.78 -7.98 16.33
C PRO A 85 6.75 -6.80 16.49
N ASP A 86 7.56 -6.80 17.56
CA ASP A 86 8.57 -5.78 17.82
C ASP A 86 9.97 -6.14 17.28
N ASP A 87 10.22 -7.42 17.01
CA ASP A 87 11.47 -7.92 16.41
C ASP A 87 11.16 -8.83 15.21
N MET A 88 11.07 -8.24 14.06
CA MET A 88 10.76 -8.91 12.79
C MET A 88 12.00 -9.18 11.92
N GLY A 89 13.20 -8.90 12.41
CA GLY A 89 14.42 -8.96 11.62
C GLY A 89 14.63 -10.30 10.91
N LYS A 90 14.47 -11.42 11.61
CA LYS A 90 14.63 -12.77 11.04
C LYS A 90 13.51 -13.11 10.04
N LEU A 91 12.27 -12.74 10.34
CA LEU A 91 11.14 -12.95 9.45
C LEU A 91 11.30 -12.16 8.16
N SER A 92 11.65 -10.88 8.26
CA SER A 92 11.86 -10.00 7.11
C SER A 92 12.98 -10.51 6.21
N ALA A 93 14.12 -10.92 6.77
CA ALA A 93 15.24 -11.48 6.00
C ALA A 93 14.82 -12.75 5.24
N LEU A 94 14.09 -13.65 5.91
CA LEU A 94 13.59 -14.89 5.28
C LEU A 94 12.57 -14.61 4.17
N LEU A 95 11.70 -13.61 4.35
CA LEU A 95 10.73 -13.23 3.32
C LEU A 95 11.42 -12.66 2.10
N VAL A 96 12.39 -11.76 2.27
CA VAL A 96 13.16 -11.19 1.15
C VAL A 96 13.86 -12.29 0.35
N ASP A 97 14.56 -13.21 1.02
CA ASP A 97 15.19 -14.36 0.37
C ASP A 97 14.16 -15.24 -0.37
N THR A 98 13.02 -15.53 0.25
CA THR A 98 11.94 -16.30 -0.36
C THR A 98 11.36 -15.61 -1.59
N PHE A 99 11.16 -14.31 -1.55
CA PHE A 99 10.66 -13.53 -2.69
C PHE A 99 11.65 -13.52 -3.84
N GLN A 100 12.93 -13.35 -3.57
CA GLN A 100 13.98 -13.39 -4.60
C GLN A 100 14.00 -14.76 -5.30
N ARG A 101 14.00 -15.84 -4.56
CA ARG A 101 13.94 -17.21 -5.13
C ARG A 101 12.70 -17.42 -5.98
N ARG A 102 11.52 -16.96 -5.54
CA ARG A 102 10.28 -17.08 -6.31
C ARG A 102 10.33 -16.33 -7.63
N VAL A 103 10.88 -15.13 -7.62
CA VAL A 103 11.05 -14.34 -8.85
C VAL A 103 12.00 -15.05 -9.80
N GLU A 104 13.08 -15.63 -9.29
CA GLU A 104 14.03 -16.42 -10.08
C GLU A 104 13.39 -17.70 -10.64
N GLU A 105 12.63 -18.43 -9.85
CA GLU A 105 11.94 -19.65 -10.28
C GLU A 105 10.90 -19.39 -11.37
N LEU A 106 10.23 -18.24 -11.32
CA LEU A 106 9.21 -17.90 -12.31
C LEU A 106 9.81 -17.62 -13.70
N HIS A 107 11.03 -17.05 -13.82
CA HIS A 107 11.68 -16.74 -15.10
C HIS A 107 10.73 -16.25 -16.21
N GLY A 108 9.71 -15.46 -15.84
CA GLY A 108 8.65 -14.99 -16.75
C GLY A 108 7.50 -15.97 -16.96
N ALA A 109 7.47 -17.11 -16.26
CA ALA A 109 6.31 -18.01 -16.27
C ALA A 109 5.10 -17.38 -15.54
N PRO A 110 3.87 -17.75 -15.92
CA PRO A 110 2.68 -17.25 -15.24
C PRO A 110 2.63 -17.73 -13.80
N LEU A 111 2.11 -16.86 -12.92
CA LEU A 111 1.90 -17.19 -11.52
C LEU A 111 0.93 -18.37 -11.37
N PRO A 112 1.11 -19.22 -10.35
CA PRO A 112 0.17 -20.29 -10.05
C PRO A 112 -1.24 -19.78 -9.79
N VAL A 113 -2.25 -20.61 -10.10
CA VAL A 113 -3.66 -20.27 -9.89
C VAL A 113 -3.92 -19.86 -8.43
N GLY A 114 -4.57 -18.74 -8.23
CA GLY A 114 -4.89 -18.19 -6.90
C GLY A 114 -3.80 -17.31 -6.27
N ILE A 115 -2.66 -17.12 -6.94
CA ILE A 115 -1.60 -16.22 -6.50
C ILE A 115 -1.60 -14.96 -7.39
N THR A 116 -1.79 -13.81 -6.76
CA THR A 116 -1.86 -12.52 -7.47
C THR A 116 -0.47 -11.92 -7.72
N SER A 117 0.50 -12.25 -6.85
CA SER A 117 1.87 -11.76 -6.92
C SER A 117 2.81 -12.78 -6.26
N ALA A 118 4.06 -12.84 -6.69
CA ALA A 118 5.11 -13.63 -6.03
C ALA A 118 5.34 -13.22 -4.57
N HIS A 119 4.95 -11.98 -4.22
CA HIS A 119 5.10 -11.37 -2.90
C HIS A 119 3.84 -11.45 -2.04
N THR A 120 2.83 -12.22 -2.46
CA THR A 120 1.58 -12.38 -1.70
C THR A 120 1.83 -13.08 -0.37
N VAL A 121 1.41 -12.44 0.73
CA VAL A 121 1.51 -12.97 2.09
C VAL A 121 0.16 -12.86 2.80
N PHE A 122 -0.22 -13.91 3.50
CA PHE A 122 -1.40 -13.91 4.37
C PHE A 122 -0.95 -13.84 5.83
N VAL A 123 -1.59 -12.98 6.59
CA VAL A 123 -1.38 -12.86 8.04
C VAL A 123 -2.54 -13.55 8.73
N LYS A 124 -2.24 -14.51 9.59
CA LYS A 124 -3.21 -15.19 10.44
C LYS A 124 -2.97 -14.77 11.88
N ALA A 125 -3.98 -14.19 12.52
CA ALA A 125 -3.88 -13.69 13.87
C ALA A 125 -5.11 -14.04 14.71
N PRO A 126 -4.98 -14.36 16.01
CA PRO A 126 -6.10 -14.58 16.90
C PRO A 126 -6.78 -13.24 17.25
N ARG A 127 -8.07 -13.30 17.59
CA ARG A 127 -8.84 -12.11 17.98
C ARG A 127 -8.35 -11.44 19.26
N SER A 128 -7.57 -12.15 20.07
CA SER A 128 -7.02 -11.63 21.32
C SER A 128 -5.95 -10.55 21.14
N LEU A 129 -5.36 -10.46 19.93
CA LEU A 129 -4.34 -9.45 19.62
C LEU A 129 -4.96 -8.08 19.40
N THR A 130 -4.26 -7.05 19.88
CA THR A 130 -4.67 -5.68 19.65
C THR A 130 -4.42 -5.26 18.19
N PHE A 131 -5.24 -4.33 17.70
CA PHE A 131 -5.05 -3.79 16.35
C PHE A 131 -3.64 -3.20 16.15
N GLY A 132 -3.09 -2.56 17.19
CA GLY A 132 -1.75 -1.96 17.12
C GLY A 132 -0.64 -2.99 16.88
N GLU A 133 -0.76 -4.19 17.44
CA GLU A 133 0.20 -5.28 17.23
C GLU A 133 0.09 -5.84 15.80
N ILE A 134 -1.13 -6.04 15.34
CA ILE A 134 -1.38 -6.48 13.96
C ILE A 134 -0.86 -5.44 12.96
N ALA A 135 -1.07 -4.16 13.24
CA ALA A 135 -0.57 -3.08 12.38
C ALA A 135 0.95 -3.08 12.26
N ARG A 136 1.68 -3.28 13.38
CA ARG A 136 3.16 -3.40 13.36
C ARG A 136 3.62 -4.58 12.51
N VAL A 137 2.95 -5.73 12.63
CA VAL A 137 3.25 -6.90 11.79
C VAL A 137 3.04 -6.59 10.33
N ILE A 138 1.91 -5.97 9.98
CA ILE A 138 1.60 -5.58 8.59
C ILE A 138 2.65 -4.59 8.05
N ASP A 139 3.04 -3.59 8.85
CA ASP A 139 4.05 -2.60 8.45
C ASP A 139 5.41 -3.26 8.23
N GLY A 140 5.81 -4.17 9.12
CA GLY A 140 7.05 -4.92 8.97
C GLY A 140 7.06 -5.83 7.74
N LEU A 141 5.95 -6.50 7.43
CA LEU A 141 5.81 -7.32 6.24
C LEU A 141 5.86 -6.48 4.96
N LYS A 142 5.23 -5.31 4.96
CA LYS A 142 5.33 -4.36 3.84
C LYS A 142 6.76 -3.85 3.67
N GLY A 143 7.44 -3.56 4.76
CA GLY A 143 8.86 -3.19 4.73
C GLY A 143 9.74 -4.28 4.13
N ALA A 144 9.37 -5.56 4.26
CA ALA A 144 10.03 -6.69 3.62
C ALA A 144 9.60 -6.91 2.15
N GLY A 145 8.70 -6.09 1.61
CA GLY A 145 8.25 -6.16 0.23
C GLY A 145 7.03 -7.05 -0.01
N ALA A 146 6.29 -7.43 1.03
CA ALA A 146 5.06 -8.19 0.88
C ALA A 146 3.92 -7.32 0.29
N ASP A 147 3.43 -7.69 -0.89
CA ASP A 147 2.31 -7.04 -1.58
C ASP A 147 1.71 -8.00 -2.65
N PRO A 148 0.42 -8.31 -2.59
CA PRO A 148 -0.59 -7.91 -1.61
C PRO A 148 -0.52 -8.68 -0.27
N LEU A 149 -1.14 -8.08 0.77
CA LEU A 149 -1.32 -8.70 2.07
C LEU A 149 -2.77 -9.08 2.29
N GLY A 150 -3.01 -10.33 2.69
CA GLY A 150 -4.29 -10.81 3.17
C GLY A 150 -4.29 -10.90 4.71
N LEU A 151 -5.38 -10.52 5.36
CA LEU A 151 -5.55 -10.69 6.80
C LEU A 151 -6.66 -11.69 7.08
N GLN A 152 -6.35 -12.73 7.82
CA GLN A 152 -7.30 -13.70 8.34
C GLN A 152 -7.31 -13.64 9.86
N ILE A 153 -8.45 -13.30 10.42
CA ILE A 153 -8.65 -13.36 11.87
C ILE A 153 -9.30 -14.70 12.17
N ASP A 154 -8.65 -15.49 12.99
CA ASP A 154 -9.12 -16.82 13.35
C ASP A 154 -9.50 -16.86 14.82
N ASP A 155 -10.58 -17.60 15.11
CA ASP A 155 -10.95 -17.95 16.48
C ASP A 155 -10.06 -19.13 16.92
N LEU A 156 -8.74 -18.90 17.05
CA LEU A 156 -7.83 -19.91 17.59
C LEU A 156 -8.04 -20.02 19.11
N GLU A 157 -9.19 -20.55 19.48
CA GLU A 157 -9.31 -21.27 20.75
C GLU A 157 -9.00 -22.74 20.44
N GLN A 158 -7.74 -23.11 20.60
CA GLN A 158 -7.30 -24.42 21.11
C GLN A 158 -5.80 -24.37 21.38
#